data_bcc143ceab591c91009ab8f19c034fb3
#
_entry.id   bcc143ceab591c91009ab8f19c034fb3
#
_cell.length_a   1.000
_cell.length_b   1.000
_cell.length_c   1.000
_cell.angle_alpha   90.00
_cell.angle_beta   90.00
_cell.angle_gamma   90.00
#
_symmetry.space_group_name_H-M   'P 1'
#
loop_
_entity.id
_entity.type
_entity.pdbx_description
1 polymer ?
#
loop_
_entity_poly.entity_id
_entity_poly.type
_entity_poly.pdbx_seq_one_letter_code
_entity_poly.pdbx_strand_id
1 'polypeptide(L)'
;DGISKAEELVQKANNGDGEIYHHDTKKEKQNIIRLFYKHLMNGISHALPFLVASGVLYGILYLVKDQVLSNQSLTLINYVQQLITIMIIPIVSAYIADSIADRPAMVSGFAGGLIVCQGISMSSISANSTSLLAGIVAGFLAGFVSLILKKLFSYLPQCLKGIEASLFHPVLSTVIVLFVMIYLNGYLYIAHSYILQ
;
A
#
# COMPACT_ATOMS: atom_id res chain seq x y z
N ASP A 1 -20.33 -40.95 -12.52
CA ASP A 1 -19.77 -41.11 -11.16
C ASP A 1 -19.81 -39.85 -10.32
N GLY A 2 -19.92 -38.65 -10.85
CA GLY A 2 -20.03 -37.42 -10.09
C GLY A 2 -21.40 -37.20 -9.42
N ILE A 3 -22.47 -37.70 -10.05
CA ILE A 3 -23.84 -37.55 -9.59
C ILE A 3 -24.12 -38.45 -8.40
N SER A 4 -23.64 -39.71 -8.40
CA SER A 4 -23.78 -40.62 -7.25
C SER A 4 -23.07 -40.16 -6.00
N LYS A 5 -21.91 -39.49 -6.16
CA LYS A 5 -21.18 -38.90 -5.05
C LYS A 5 -21.88 -37.68 -4.46
N ALA A 6 -22.59 -36.90 -5.29
CA ALA A 6 -23.37 -35.76 -4.83
C ALA A 6 -24.60 -36.23 -4.02
N GLU A 7 -25.29 -37.29 -4.45
CA GLU A 7 -26.41 -37.86 -3.72
C GLU A 7 -25.99 -38.46 -2.37
N GLU A 8 -24.83 -39.11 -2.32
CA GLU A 8 -24.26 -39.64 -1.07
C GLU A 8 -23.92 -38.52 -0.08
N LEU A 9 -23.37 -37.40 -0.56
CA LEU A 9 -23.07 -36.22 0.26
C LEU A 9 -24.33 -35.54 0.79
N VAL A 10 -25.38 -35.46 -0.03
CA VAL A 10 -26.68 -34.91 0.36
C VAL A 10 -27.37 -35.82 1.40
N GLN A 11 -27.29 -37.13 1.26
CA GLN A 11 -27.82 -38.07 2.26
C GLN A 11 -27.04 -38.00 3.58
N LYS A 12 -25.70 -37.89 3.57
CA LYS A 12 -24.89 -37.69 4.79
C LYS A 12 -25.21 -36.35 5.47
N ALA A 13 -25.43 -35.29 4.71
CA ALA A 13 -25.82 -33.98 5.27
C ALA A 13 -27.22 -34.05 5.93
N ASN A 14 -28.17 -34.79 5.34
CA ASN A 14 -29.54 -34.92 5.88
C ASN A 14 -29.61 -35.81 7.12
N ASN A 15 -28.72 -36.78 7.24
CA ASN A 15 -28.67 -37.72 8.39
C ASN A 15 -27.90 -37.17 9.60
N GLY A 16 -27.39 -35.95 9.50
CA GLY A 16 -26.62 -35.34 10.60
C GLY A 16 -25.23 -35.93 10.85
N ASP A 17 -24.76 -36.86 10.00
CA ASP A 17 -23.46 -37.52 10.06
C ASP A 17 -22.34 -36.73 9.37
N GLY A 18 -22.58 -35.44 9.10
CA GLY A 18 -21.53 -34.54 8.62
C GLY A 18 -20.55 -34.24 9.76
N GLU A 19 -19.31 -34.73 9.65
CA GLU A 19 -18.25 -34.18 10.48
C GLU A 19 -18.26 -32.66 10.29
N ILE A 20 -18.68 -31.95 11.36
CA ILE A 20 -18.53 -30.49 11.41
C ILE A 20 -17.04 -30.25 11.35
N TYR A 21 -16.51 -29.93 10.18
CA TYR A 21 -15.18 -29.39 10.05
C TYR A 21 -15.18 -28.05 10.81
N HIS A 22 -14.97 -28.14 12.11
CA HIS A 22 -14.50 -27.00 12.85
C HIS A 22 -13.16 -26.67 12.21
N HIS A 23 -13.19 -25.66 11.34
CA HIS A 23 -11.97 -24.95 10.99
C HIS A 23 -11.53 -24.33 12.31
N ASP A 24 -10.79 -25.12 13.10
CA ASP A 24 -10.02 -24.62 14.23
C ASP A 24 -9.10 -23.56 13.64
N THR A 25 -9.62 -22.33 13.56
CA THR A 25 -8.79 -21.15 13.50
C THR A 25 -8.04 -21.12 14.84
N LYS A 26 -7.04 -22.03 14.98
CA LYS A 26 -5.94 -21.79 15.89
C LYS A 26 -5.51 -20.37 15.54
N LYS A 27 -5.89 -19.41 16.38
CA LYS A 27 -5.23 -18.12 16.47
C LYS A 27 -3.81 -18.43 16.90
N GLU A 28 -3.01 -18.92 15.94
CA GLU A 28 -1.57 -18.99 16.05
C GLU A 28 -1.19 -17.56 16.43
N LYS A 29 -0.55 -17.39 17.59
CA LYS A 29 0.06 -16.11 17.96
C LYS A 29 0.97 -15.79 16.81
N GLN A 30 0.46 -15.02 15.85
CA GLN A 30 1.22 -14.60 14.68
C GLN A 30 2.34 -13.75 15.26
N ASN A 31 3.57 -14.25 15.15
CA ASN A 31 4.74 -13.49 15.55
C ASN A 31 4.66 -12.12 14.87
N ILE A 32 4.83 -11.05 15.63
CA ILE A 32 4.75 -9.65 15.16
C ILE A 32 5.60 -9.46 13.90
N ILE A 33 6.75 -10.11 13.83
CA ILE A 33 7.66 -10.11 12.68
C ILE A 33 6.98 -10.71 11.43
N ARG A 34 6.24 -11.81 11.58
CA ARG A 34 5.52 -12.45 10.47
C ARG A 34 4.39 -11.57 9.94
N LEU A 35 3.70 -10.88 10.84
CA LEU A 35 2.65 -9.93 10.48
C LEU A 35 3.23 -8.72 9.74
N PHE A 36 4.32 -8.16 10.24
CA PHE A 36 5.05 -7.07 9.59
C PHE A 36 5.51 -7.47 8.18
N TYR A 37 6.12 -8.64 8.04
CA TYR A 37 6.56 -9.17 6.74
C TYR A 37 5.40 -9.35 5.77
N LYS A 38 4.25 -9.83 6.24
CA LYS A 38 3.04 -10.01 5.42
C LYS A 38 2.57 -8.68 4.82
N HIS A 39 2.48 -7.64 5.65
CA HIS A 39 2.04 -6.31 5.19
C HIS A 39 3.06 -5.67 4.24
N LEU A 40 4.35 -5.79 4.55
CA LEU A 40 5.43 -5.32 3.70
C LEU A 40 5.41 -6.02 2.33
N MET A 41 5.28 -7.34 2.31
CA MET A 41 5.26 -8.13 1.09
C MET A 41 4.05 -7.79 0.22
N ASN A 42 2.89 -7.49 0.84
CA ASN A 42 1.72 -7.02 0.11
C ASN A 42 2.00 -5.71 -0.63
N GLY A 43 2.64 -4.74 0.03
CA GLY A 43 3.03 -3.48 -0.60
C GLY A 43 3.99 -3.66 -1.77
N ILE A 44 5.05 -4.45 -1.57
CA ILE A 44 6.07 -4.70 -2.59
C ILE A 44 5.48 -5.45 -3.79
N SER A 45 4.66 -6.48 -3.57
CA SER A 45 4.10 -7.29 -4.66
C SER A 45 3.22 -6.48 -5.61
N HIS A 46 2.47 -5.50 -5.10
CA HIS A 46 1.65 -4.61 -5.92
C HIS A 46 2.48 -3.53 -6.65
N ALA A 47 3.65 -3.19 -6.15
CA ALA A 47 4.55 -2.25 -6.80
C ALA A 47 5.41 -2.89 -7.91
N LEU A 48 5.59 -4.22 -7.91
CA LEU A 48 6.41 -4.93 -8.90
C LEU A 48 6.02 -4.64 -10.36
N PRO A 49 4.73 -4.63 -10.77
CA PRO A 49 4.36 -4.30 -12.14
C PRO A 49 4.82 -2.91 -12.58
N PHE A 50 4.78 -1.93 -11.67
CA PHE A 50 5.24 -0.56 -11.96
C PHE A 50 6.75 -0.49 -12.11
N LEU A 51 7.48 -1.24 -11.29
CA LEU A 51 8.93 -1.35 -11.39
C LEU A 51 9.35 -1.99 -12.72
N VAL A 52 8.67 -3.07 -13.11
CA VAL A 52 8.92 -3.73 -14.40
C VAL A 52 8.60 -2.80 -15.56
N ALA A 53 7.44 -2.12 -15.53
CA ALA A 53 7.04 -1.17 -16.58
C ALA A 53 8.06 -0.01 -16.70
N SER A 54 8.52 0.54 -15.60
CA SER A 54 9.55 1.59 -15.58
C SER A 54 10.87 1.08 -16.20
N GLY A 55 11.28 -0.14 -15.83
CA GLY A 55 12.50 -0.76 -16.37
C GLY A 55 12.43 -1.04 -17.87
N VAL A 56 11.28 -1.53 -18.36
CA VAL A 56 11.05 -1.77 -19.79
C VAL A 56 11.10 -0.46 -20.58
N LEU A 57 10.41 0.58 -20.09
CA LEU A 57 10.46 1.91 -20.74
C LEU A 57 11.88 2.48 -20.76
N TYR A 58 12.62 2.34 -19.68
CA TYR A 58 14.01 2.76 -19.63
C TYR A 58 14.88 2.00 -20.65
N GLY A 59 14.68 0.68 -20.78
CA GLY A 59 15.37 -0.15 -21.76
C GLY A 59 15.07 0.27 -23.21
N ILE A 60 13.79 0.55 -23.52
CA ILE A 60 13.38 1.05 -24.85
C ILE A 60 14.05 2.40 -25.13
N LEU A 61 14.02 3.32 -24.17
CA LEU A 61 14.69 4.63 -24.32
C LEU A 61 16.17 4.49 -24.62
N TYR A 62 16.86 3.61 -23.91
CA TYR A 62 18.29 3.37 -24.10
C TYR A 62 18.60 2.84 -25.51
N LEU A 63 17.76 1.94 -26.06
CA LEU A 63 17.94 1.37 -27.39
C LEU A 63 17.65 2.37 -28.54
N VAL A 64 16.70 3.27 -28.32
CA VAL A 64 16.19 4.17 -29.38
C VAL A 64 16.88 5.54 -29.35
N LYS A 65 17.60 5.87 -28.28
CA LYS A 65 18.25 7.15 -28.04
C LYS A 65 19.08 7.65 -29.24
N ASP A 66 19.75 6.73 -29.98
CA ASP A 66 20.73 7.09 -31.02
C ASP A 66 20.19 6.99 -32.44
N GLN A 67 18.96 6.55 -32.68
CA GLN A 67 18.61 6.11 -34.03
C GLN A 67 17.38 6.72 -34.72
N VAL A 68 16.30 7.11 -34.10
CA VAL A 68 15.03 7.35 -34.87
C VAL A 68 14.10 8.44 -34.35
N LEU A 69 14.19 8.85 -33.10
CA LEU A 69 13.19 9.74 -32.51
C LEU A 69 13.63 11.20 -32.48
N SER A 70 12.65 12.10 -32.71
CA SER A 70 12.88 13.52 -32.48
C SER A 70 13.20 13.78 -31.00
N ASN A 71 13.99 14.80 -30.70
CA ASN A 71 14.33 15.18 -29.32
C ASN A 71 13.07 15.37 -28.44
N GLN A 72 11.96 15.80 -29.01
CA GLN A 72 10.70 15.98 -28.30
C GLN A 72 10.07 14.65 -27.87
N SER A 73 10.07 13.64 -28.74
CA SER A 73 9.54 12.31 -28.42
C SER A 73 10.35 11.61 -27.35
N LEU A 74 11.68 11.72 -27.41
CA LEU A 74 12.57 11.21 -26.36
C LEU A 74 12.32 11.85 -25.01
N THR A 75 12.13 13.17 -25.00
CA THR A 75 11.80 13.91 -23.77
C THR A 75 10.48 13.46 -23.15
N LEU A 76 9.44 13.25 -23.96
CA LEU A 76 8.14 12.76 -23.49
C LEU A 76 8.23 11.37 -22.87
N ILE A 77 8.92 10.44 -23.52
CA ILE A 77 9.05 9.07 -23.00
C ILE A 77 9.88 9.05 -21.71
N ASN A 78 10.96 9.83 -21.63
CA ASN A 78 11.73 10.02 -20.41
C ASN A 78 10.86 10.54 -19.26
N TYR A 79 10.00 11.51 -19.54
CA TYR A 79 9.12 12.08 -18.54
C TYR A 79 8.11 11.04 -18.02
N VAL A 80 7.51 10.27 -18.93
CA VAL A 80 6.58 9.18 -18.56
C VAL A 80 7.29 8.11 -17.71
N GLN A 81 8.50 7.72 -18.09
CA GLN A 81 9.30 6.75 -17.32
C GLN A 81 9.60 7.26 -15.90
N GLN A 82 9.96 8.53 -15.75
CA GLN A 82 10.19 9.15 -14.45
C GLN A 82 8.92 9.18 -13.59
N LEU A 83 7.76 9.50 -14.17
CA LEU A 83 6.48 9.50 -13.47
C LEU A 83 6.15 8.10 -12.92
N ILE A 84 6.33 7.05 -13.73
CA ILE A 84 6.08 5.67 -13.29
C ILE A 84 7.04 5.29 -12.15
N THR A 85 8.30 5.66 -12.24
CA THR A 85 9.29 5.39 -11.19
C THR A 85 8.95 6.06 -9.86
N ILE A 86 8.53 7.33 -9.89
CA ILE A 86 8.13 8.07 -8.70
C ILE A 86 6.90 7.44 -8.03
N MET A 87 5.98 6.87 -8.82
CA MET A 87 4.76 6.25 -8.28
C MET A 87 5.00 4.97 -7.48
N ILE A 88 6.16 4.33 -7.60
CA ILE A 88 6.46 3.07 -6.89
C ILE A 88 6.33 3.25 -5.38
N ILE A 89 6.87 4.33 -4.80
CA ILE A 89 6.86 4.57 -3.36
C ILE A 89 5.45 4.82 -2.81
N PRO A 90 4.63 5.71 -3.39
CA PRO A 90 3.23 5.87 -3.00
C PRO A 90 2.41 4.58 -3.10
N ILE A 91 2.66 3.76 -4.12
CA ILE A 91 1.98 2.48 -4.32
C ILE A 91 2.35 1.50 -3.21
N VAL A 92 3.64 1.33 -2.91
CA VAL A 92 4.09 0.49 -1.79
C VAL A 92 3.41 0.93 -0.49
N SER A 93 3.46 2.23 -0.18
CA SER A 93 2.86 2.82 1.02
C SER A 93 1.34 2.58 1.08
N ALA A 94 0.62 2.77 -0.03
CA ALA A 94 -0.82 2.55 -0.13
C ALA A 94 -1.22 1.10 0.16
N TYR A 95 -0.54 0.13 -0.46
CA TYR A 95 -0.87 -1.28 -0.30
C TYR A 95 -0.41 -1.87 1.05
N ILE A 96 0.61 -1.30 1.68
CA ILE A 96 0.93 -1.61 3.09
C ILE A 96 -0.22 -1.16 3.98
N ALA A 97 -0.70 0.08 3.83
CA ALA A 97 -1.80 0.63 4.62
C ALA A 97 -3.12 -0.15 4.39
N ASP A 98 -3.44 -0.49 3.14
CA ASP A 98 -4.58 -1.33 2.75
C ASP A 98 -4.54 -2.69 3.44
N SER A 99 -3.39 -3.33 3.45
CA SER A 99 -3.19 -4.63 4.11
C SER A 99 -3.41 -4.59 5.64
N ILE A 100 -3.26 -3.42 6.28
CA ILE A 100 -3.39 -3.23 7.73
C ILE A 100 -4.83 -2.86 8.11
N ALA A 101 -5.46 -1.92 7.41
CA ALA A 101 -6.73 -1.30 7.84
C ALA A 101 -7.80 -1.26 6.74
N ASP A 102 -7.66 -2.10 5.70
CA ASP A 102 -8.54 -2.22 4.54
C ASP A 102 -8.54 -0.96 3.65
N ARG A 103 -9.39 -0.99 2.59
CA ARG A 103 -9.45 0.03 1.52
C ARG A 103 -9.43 1.50 1.96
N PRO A 104 -10.12 1.95 3.03
CA PRO A 104 -10.07 3.36 3.43
C PRO A 104 -8.65 3.86 3.76
N ALA A 105 -7.78 2.99 4.26
CA ALA A 105 -6.40 3.33 4.60
C ALA A 105 -5.49 3.49 3.38
N MET A 106 -5.86 2.92 2.23
CA MET A 106 -5.09 3.00 1.00
C MET A 106 -4.86 4.45 0.56
N VAL A 107 -5.88 5.31 0.67
CA VAL A 107 -5.81 6.71 0.28
C VAL A 107 -4.80 7.48 1.14
N SER A 108 -4.85 7.29 2.46
CA SER A 108 -3.92 7.93 3.38
C SER A 108 -2.48 7.42 3.22
N GLY A 109 -2.31 6.11 2.94
CA GLY A 109 -1.01 5.53 2.61
C GLY A 109 -0.41 6.10 1.34
N PHE A 110 -1.21 6.21 0.28
CA PHE A 110 -0.79 6.81 -0.98
C PHE A 110 -0.36 8.28 -0.81
N ALA A 111 -1.16 9.07 -0.11
CA ALA A 111 -0.87 10.47 0.16
C ALA A 111 0.40 10.66 1.02
N GLY A 112 0.59 9.81 2.05
CA GLY A 112 1.82 9.80 2.85
C GLY A 112 3.06 9.45 2.02
N GLY A 113 2.95 8.47 1.12
CA GLY A 113 4.01 8.10 0.18
C GLY A 113 4.34 9.22 -0.82
N LEU A 114 3.36 9.99 -1.26
CA LEU A 114 3.58 11.16 -2.13
C LEU A 114 4.41 12.24 -1.42
N ILE A 115 4.15 12.54 -0.15
CA ILE A 115 4.96 13.49 0.63
C ILE A 115 6.42 13.05 0.69
N VAL A 116 6.66 11.77 0.89
CA VAL A 116 8.01 11.20 0.87
C VAL A 116 8.69 11.41 -0.49
N CYS A 117 7.99 11.12 -1.58
CA CYS A 117 8.52 11.30 -2.94
C CYS A 117 8.86 12.75 -3.27
N GLN A 118 8.04 13.68 -2.79
CA GLN A 118 8.25 15.11 -2.99
C GLN A 118 9.29 15.71 -2.02
N GLY A 119 9.79 14.92 -1.07
CA GLY A 119 10.75 15.40 -0.08
C GLY A 119 10.24 16.54 0.79
N ILE A 120 8.91 16.62 0.97
CA ILE A 120 8.27 17.70 1.73
C ILE A 120 8.49 17.45 3.22
N SER A 121 9.16 18.39 3.88
CA SER A 121 9.34 18.41 5.34
C SER A 121 9.19 19.83 5.89
N MET A 122 9.02 19.97 7.21
CA MET A 122 8.92 21.28 7.85
C MET A 122 10.16 22.16 7.67
N SER A 123 11.32 21.56 7.44
CA SER A 123 12.60 22.27 7.33
C SER A 123 13.01 22.56 5.90
N SER A 124 12.52 21.81 4.92
CA SER A 124 12.93 21.95 3.53
C SER A 124 11.95 21.25 2.58
N ILE A 125 11.86 21.78 1.37
CA ILE A 125 11.22 21.11 0.23
C ILE A 125 12.35 20.71 -0.71
N SER A 126 12.77 19.45 -0.63
CA SER A 126 13.91 18.91 -1.39
C SER A 126 13.41 17.81 -2.31
N ALA A 127 13.18 18.11 -3.56
CA ALA A 127 12.55 17.22 -4.54
C ALA A 127 13.28 15.89 -4.85
N ASN A 128 14.43 15.63 -4.21
CA ASN A 128 15.32 14.50 -4.57
C ASN A 128 15.56 13.49 -3.44
N SER A 129 14.78 13.49 -2.38
CA SER A 129 14.96 12.55 -1.26
C SER A 129 13.99 11.36 -1.32
N THR A 130 13.92 10.69 -2.48
CA THR A 130 13.11 9.48 -2.63
C THR A 130 13.72 8.33 -1.82
N SER A 131 13.18 8.08 -0.64
CA SER A 131 13.56 6.95 0.19
C SER A 131 12.44 5.91 0.25
N LEU A 132 12.70 4.72 -0.29
CA LEU A 132 11.76 3.60 -0.19
C LEU A 132 11.48 3.24 1.29
N LEU A 133 12.47 3.33 2.15
CA LEU A 133 12.31 3.09 3.59
C LEU A 133 11.31 4.07 4.21
N ALA A 134 11.40 5.36 3.88
CA ALA A 134 10.44 6.36 4.35
C ALA A 134 9.03 6.10 3.81
N GLY A 135 8.89 5.60 2.57
CA GLY A 135 7.62 5.16 2.01
C GLY A 135 7.01 3.97 2.75
N ILE A 136 7.82 3.01 3.15
CA ILE A 136 7.38 1.87 3.97
C ILE A 136 6.88 2.37 5.34
N VAL A 137 7.63 3.25 6.00
CA VAL A 137 7.22 3.87 7.28
C VAL A 137 5.91 4.63 7.12
N ALA A 138 5.74 5.39 6.04
CA ALA A 138 4.49 6.09 5.73
C ALA A 138 3.30 5.13 5.61
N GLY A 139 3.48 3.98 4.94
CA GLY A 139 2.46 2.96 4.78
C GLY A 139 2.02 2.34 6.11
N PHE A 140 2.96 1.95 6.96
CA PHE A 140 2.66 1.45 8.30
C PHE A 140 1.96 2.48 9.16
N LEU A 141 2.46 3.72 9.16
CA LEU A 141 1.87 4.83 9.90
C LEU A 141 0.44 5.09 9.45
N ALA A 142 0.18 5.15 8.15
CA ALA A 142 -1.15 5.33 7.60
C ALA A 142 -2.10 4.18 7.98
N GLY A 143 -1.62 2.94 7.93
CA GLY A 143 -2.38 1.77 8.38
C GLY A 143 -2.75 1.85 9.86
N PHE A 144 -1.82 2.19 10.74
CA PHE A 144 -2.08 2.33 12.18
C PHE A 144 -3.03 3.48 12.49
N VAL A 145 -2.84 4.66 11.89
CA VAL A 145 -3.76 5.81 12.04
C VAL A 145 -5.17 5.42 11.61
N SER A 146 -5.30 4.73 10.48
CA SER A 146 -6.58 4.26 9.98
C SER A 146 -7.23 3.22 10.90
N LEU A 147 -6.47 2.30 11.51
CA LEU A 147 -7.00 1.37 12.52
C LEU A 147 -7.54 2.10 13.75
N ILE A 148 -6.82 3.11 14.24
CA ILE A 148 -7.25 3.92 15.39
C ILE A 148 -8.56 4.64 15.06
N LEU A 149 -8.65 5.27 13.88
CA LEU A 149 -9.86 5.94 13.43
C LEU A 149 -11.03 4.97 13.27
N LYS A 150 -10.81 3.79 12.68
CA LYS A 150 -11.83 2.75 12.55
C LYS A 150 -12.40 2.33 13.91
N LYS A 151 -11.54 2.22 14.93
CA LYS A 151 -11.95 1.93 16.29
C LYS A 151 -12.72 3.10 16.92
N LEU A 152 -12.28 4.33 16.69
CA LEU A 152 -12.95 5.54 17.19
C LEU A 152 -14.34 5.70 16.58
N PHE A 153 -14.49 5.49 15.28
CA PHE A 153 -15.76 5.58 14.57
C PHE A 153 -16.70 4.40 14.84
N SER A 154 -16.21 3.30 15.40
CA SER A 154 -17.06 2.17 15.81
C SER A 154 -18.18 2.56 16.80
N TYR A 155 -18.02 3.67 17.52
CA TYR A 155 -19.01 4.20 18.45
C TYR A 155 -20.10 5.06 17.77
N LEU A 156 -20.04 5.30 16.45
CA LEU A 156 -21.02 6.11 15.74
C LEU A 156 -22.35 5.34 15.52
N PRO A 157 -23.49 6.06 15.52
CA PRO A 157 -24.80 5.48 15.23
C PRO A 157 -24.88 4.95 13.79
N GLN A 158 -25.70 3.91 13.59
CA GLN A 158 -25.79 3.16 12.33
C GLN A 158 -26.13 4.00 11.08
N CYS A 159 -26.85 5.11 11.26
CA CYS A 159 -27.24 6.00 10.16
C CYS A 159 -26.04 6.66 9.46
N LEU A 160 -24.94 6.88 10.17
CA LEU A 160 -23.74 7.55 9.64
C LEU A 160 -22.65 6.59 9.14
N LYS A 161 -22.76 5.28 9.45
CA LYS A 161 -21.74 4.28 9.11
C LYS A 161 -21.47 4.14 7.60
N GLY A 162 -22.47 4.33 6.75
CA GLY A 162 -22.28 4.24 5.30
C GLY A 162 -21.45 5.38 4.73
N ILE A 163 -21.67 6.60 5.19
CA ILE A 163 -20.96 7.80 4.76
C ILE A 163 -19.57 7.88 5.42
N GLU A 164 -19.46 7.40 6.66
CA GLU A 164 -18.23 7.32 7.43
C GLU A 164 -17.16 6.53 6.67
N ALA A 165 -17.46 5.29 6.30
CA ALA A 165 -16.49 4.40 5.65
C ALA A 165 -16.02 4.92 4.28
N SER A 166 -16.90 5.64 3.56
CA SER A 166 -16.60 6.12 2.21
C SER A 166 -15.93 7.48 2.16
N LEU A 167 -16.22 8.36 3.11
CA LEU A 167 -15.79 9.76 3.04
C LEU A 167 -15.02 10.23 4.28
N PHE A 168 -15.61 10.11 5.47
CA PHE A 168 -14.98 10.65 6.69
C PHE A 168 -13.70 9.95 7.06
N HIS A 169 -13.70 8.62 6.99
CA HIS A 169 -12.55 7.81 7.36
C HIS A 169 -11.32 8.09 6.46
N PRO A 170 -11.39 7.98 5.10
CA PRO A 170 -10.23 8.25 4.26
C PRO A 170 -9.78 9.71 4.30
N VAL A 171 -10.70 10.68 4.38
CA VAL A 171 -10.35 12.10 4.43
C VAL A 171 -9.63 12.43 5.74
N LEU A 172 -10.19 12.04 6.88
CA LEU A 172 -9.60 12.36 8.18
C LEU A 172 -8.25 11.63 8.38
N SER A 173 -8.17 10.35 8.00
CA SER A 173 -6.91 9.61 8.07
C SER A 173 -5.84 10.23 7.17
N THR A 174 -6.21 10.68 5.97
CA THR A 174 -5.28 11.35 5.05
C THR A 174 -4.73 12.65 5.66
N VAL A 175 -5.60 13.52 6.18
CA VAL A 175 -5.17 14.77 6.81
C VAL A 175 -4.20 14.51 7.96
N ILE A 176 -4.52 13.59 8.85
CA ILE A 176 -3.65 13.26 10.00
C ILE A 176 -2.31 12.72 9.51
N VAL A 177 -2.33 11.77 8.56
CA VAL A 177 -1.10 11.16 8.01
C VAL A 177 -0.23 12.21 7.32
N LEU A 178 -0.81 13.13 6.54
CA LEU A 178 -0.07 14.20 5.88
C LEU A 178 0.66 15.09 6.91
N PHE A 179 -0.03 15.54 7.96
CA PHE A 179 0.59 16.35 9.00
C PHE A 179 1.72 15.62 9.71
N VAL A 180 1.49 14.35 10.09
CA VAL A 180 2.51 13.54 10.77
C VAL A 180 3.71 13.30 9.85
N MET A 181 3.47 12.99 8.57
CA MET A 181 4.55 12.71 7.61
C MET A 181 5.38 13.95 7.28
N ILE A 182 4.78 15.14 7.16
CA ILE A 182 5.53 16.40 6.97
C ILE A 182 6.52 16.62 8.12
N TYR A 183 6.10 16.31 9.35
CA TYR A 183 6.97 16.43 10.52
C TYR A 183 8.04 15.35 10.56
N LEU A 184 7.67 14.10 10.25
CA LEU A 184 8.54 12.94 10.35
C LEU A 184 9.57 12.85 9.22
N ASN A 185 9.21 13.31 8.01
CA ASN A 185 10.03 13.15 6.81
C ASN A 185 11.42 13.78 6.93
N GLY A 186 11.55 14.90 7.67
CA GLY A 186 12.84 15.51 7.95
C GLY A 186 13.79 14.57 8.73
N TYR A 187 13.28 13.88 9.74
CA TYR A 187 14.05 12.91 10.53
C TYR A 187 14.39 11.65 9.76
N LEU A 188 13.45 11.16 8.93
CA LEU A 188 13.67 10.00 8.07
C LEU A 188 14.74 10.26 7.00
N TYR A 189 14.79 11.48 6.48
CA TYR A 189 15.85 11.89 5.55
C TYR A 189 17.23 11.86 6.19
N ILE A 190 17.35 12.41 7.40
CA ILE A 190 18.60 12.38 8.17
C ILE A 190 19.00 10.92 8.45
N ALA A 191 18.09 10.09 8.93
CA ALA A 191 18.36 8.67 9.19
C ALA A 191 18.82 7.93 7.92
N HIS A 192 18.16 8.18 6.77
CA HIS A 192 18.54 7.59 5.49
C HIS A 192 19.94 8.00 5.04
N SER A 193 20.33 9.26 5.24
CA SER A 193 21.67 9.74 4.89
C SER A 193 22.80 9.09 5.70
N TYR A 194 22.51 8.75 6.97
CA TYR A 194 23.46 8.01 7.82
C TYR A 194 23.62 6.53 7.43
N ILE A 195 22.58 5.93 6.85
CA ILE A 195 22.65 4.52 6.40
C ILE A 195 23.45 4.38 5.11
N LEU A 196 23.49 5.43 4.30
CA LEU A 196 24.20 5.44 3.00
C LEU A 196 25.67 5.84 3.09
N GLN A 197 26.16 6.31 4.25
CA GLN A 197 27.55 6.55 4.55
C GLN A 197 28.26 5.31 5.08
#